data_797d22fe949367e1f11146962eacdcfa
#
_entry.id   797d22fe949367e1f11146962eacdcfa
#
_cell.length_a   1.000
_cell.length_b   1.000
_cell.length_c   1.000
_cell.angle_alpha   90.00
_cell.angle_beta   90.00
_cell.angle_gamma   90.00
#
_symmetry.space_group_name_H-M   'P 1'
#
loop_
_entity.id
_entity.type
_entity.pdbx_description
1 polymer ?
#
loop_
_entity_poly.entity_id
_entity_poly.type
_entity_poly.pdbx_seq_one_letter_code
_entity_poly.pdbx_strand_id
1 'polypeptide(L)'
;MIRSYKGISPVIAGSAFVEASAQIIGDVVIGAHSSVWFNCVLRGDCYHIRIGENTNIQDGTVVHVTQGRFATTIGNFVTVGHSVVLHGCTVADRCLIGIGAIVLDDVVIGEESFIAAGSLVTPGTVIPPRSMVMGSPAKVRRQVTDEEVARINEHWQHYVEYKNQYLSELD
;
A
#
# COMPACT_ATOMS: atom_id res chain seq x y z
N MET A 1 -8.54 -10.64 -10.69
CA MET A 1 -9.28 -11.83 -10.21
C MET A 1 -9.31 -11.82 -8.68
N ILE A 2 -10.48 -12.01 -8.08
CA ILE A 2 -10.65 -12.16 -6.62
C ILE A 2 -10.96 -13.63 -6.35
N ARG A 3 -10.17 -14.30 -5.48
CA ARG A 3 -10.37 -15.71 -5.17
C ARG A 3 -10.01 -16.09 -3.74
N SER A 4 -10.74 -17.07 -3.22
CA SER A 4 -10.44 -17.69 -1.92
C SER A 4 -9.18 -18.56 -1.99
N TYR A 5 -8.53 -18.70 -0.85
CA TYR A 5 -7.44 -19.66 -0.63
C TYR A 5 -7.63 -20.36 0.72
N LYS A 6 -7.60 -21.70 0.74
CA LYS A 6 -7.86 -22.52 1.93
C LYS A 6 -9.15 -22.13 2.68
N GLY A 7 -10.21 -21.82 1.94
CA GLY A 7 -11.51 -21.45 2.50
C GLY A 7 -11.64 -20.00 3.00
N ILE A 8 -10.58 -19.19 2.93
CA ILE A 8 -10.60 -17.77 3.29
C ILE A 8 -10.74 -16.93 2.02
N SER A 9 -11.75 -16.08 1.98
CA SER A 9 -12.03 -15.16 0.86
C SER A 9 -11.63 -13.73 1.20
N PRO A 10 -11.18 -12.95 0.22
CA PRO A 10 -10.99 -11.52 0.42
C PRO A 10 -12.28 -10.81 0.85
N VAL A 11 -12.14 -9.83 1.74
CA VAL A 11 -13.22 -8.94 2.18
C VAL A 11 -12.92 -7.53 1.64
N ILE A 12 -13.78 -7.06 0.74
CA ILE A 12 -13.58 -5.80 0.04
C ILE A 12 -14.79 -4.90 0.31
N ALA A 13 -14.55 -3.69 0.79
CA ALA A 13 -15.61 -2.72 1.04
C ALA A 13 -16.35 -2.38 -0.27
N GLY A 14 -17.67 -2.24 -0.22
CA GLY A 14 -18.49 -1.99 -1.42
C GLY A 14 -18.18 -0.67 -2.15
N SER A 15 -17.51 0.29 -1.49
CA SER A 15 -17.04 1.54 -2.07
C SER A 15 -15.59 1.49 -2.58
N ALA A 16 -14.90 0.36 -2.40
CA ALA A 16 -13.55 0.17 -2.92
C ALA A 16 -13.58 -0.19 -4.41
N PHE A 17 -12.53 0.19 -5.13
CA PHE A 17 -12.31 -0.16 -6.53
C PHE A 17 -11.20 -1.21 -6.63
N VAL A 18 -11.47 -2.30 -7.34
CA VAL A 18 -10.46 -3.30 -7.71
C VAL A 18 -10.54 -3.53 -9.20
N GLU A 19 -9.51 -3.11 -9.91
CA GLU A 19 -9.42 -3.26 -11.37
C GLU A 19 -9.37 -4.75 -11.76
N ALA A 20 -10.00 -5.10 -12.87
CA ALA A 20 -10.25 -6.49 -13.29
C ALA A 20 -8.98 -7.35 -13.47
N SER A 21 -7.85 -6.73 -13.87
CA SER A 21 -6.56 -7.41 -14.02
C SER A 21 -5.85 -7.70 -12.68
N ALA A 22 -6.24 -7.01 -11.60
CA ALA A 22 -5.66 -7.22 -10.27
C ALA A 22 -5.97 -8.61 -9.71
N GLN A 23 -5.03 -9.17 -8.96
CA GLN A 23 -5.14 -10.47 -8.31
C GLN A 23 -5.23 -10.29 -6.79
N ILE A 24 -6.39 -10.58 -6.19
CA ILE A 24 -6.62 -10.51 -4.74
C ILE A 24 -6.88 -11.92 -4.23
N ILE A 25 -6.01 -12.46 -3.38
CA ILE A 25 -6.01 -13.89 -3.04
C ILE A 25 -5.97 -14.09 -1.52
N GLY A 26 -6.90 -14.88 -0.99
CA GLY A 26 -6.89 -15.35 0.40
C GLY A 26 -7.28 -14.30 1.43
N ASP A 27 -6.57 -14.24 2.56
CA ASP A 27 -6.87 -13.37 3.70
C ASP A 27 -6.44 -11.92 3.46
N VAL A 28 -7.23 -11.22 2.66
CA VAL A 28 -7.04 -9.81 2.30
C VAL A 28 -8.27 -9.01 2.69
N VAL A 29 -8.09 -7.91 3.42
CA VAL A 29 -9.14 -6.94 3.69
C VAL A 29 -8.79 -5.60 3.06
N ILE A 30 -9.74 -5.00 2.32
CA ILE A 30 -9.60 -3.70 1.67
C ILE A 30 -10.69 -2.76 2.18
N GLY A 31 -10.27 -1.65 2.80
CA GLY A 31 -11.13 -0.65 3.41
C GLY A 31 -11.89 0.22 2.41
N ALA A 32 -12.83 1.01 2.95
CA ALA A 32 -13.72 1.87 2.19
C ALA A 32 -12.95 2.90 1.34
N HIS A 33 -13.48 3.20 0.16
CA HIS A 33 -12.95 4.17 -0.80
C HIS A 33 -11.51 3.92 -1.27
N SER A 34 -10.91 2.78 -0.91
CA SER A 34 -9.59 2.39 -1.39
C SER A 34 -9.62 1.86 -2.82
N SER A 35 -8.47 1.85 -3.48
CA SER A 35 -8.37 1.39 -4.87
C SER A 35 -7.15 0.52 -5.12
N VAL A 36 -7.34 -0.54 -5.90
CA VAL A 36 -6.27 -1.44 -6.38
C VAL A 36 -6.29 -1.43 -7.90
N TRP A 37 -5.19 -1.00 -8.47
CA TRP A 37 -5.08 -0.68 -9.89
C TRP A 37 -4.54 -1.84 -10.72
N PHE A 38 -4.21 -1.55 -11.99
CA PHE A 38 -3.92 -2.56 -13.01
C PHE A 38 -2.75 -3.48 -12.64
N ASN A 39 -2.93 -4.77 -12.85
CA ASN A 39 -1.90 -5.80 -12.67
C ASN A 39 -1.28 -5.90 -11.26
N CYS A 40 -1.96 -5.37 -10.24
CA CYS A 40 -1.54 -5.55 -8.85
C CYS A 40 -1.74 -7.00 -8.39
N VAL A 41 -0.88 -7.45 -7.48
CA VAL A 41 -1.01 -8.76 -6.82
C VAL A 41 -0.98 -8.58 -5.30
N LEU A 42 -2.13 -8.85 -4.64
CA LEU A 42 -2.27 -8.87 -3.19
C LEU A 42 -2.50 -10.31 -2.76
N ARG A 43 -1.48 -10.98 -2.22
CA ARG A 43 -1.53 -12.41 -1.94
C ARG A 43 -1.40 -12.70 -0.46
N GLY A 44 -2.57 -12.81 0.21
CA GLY A 44 -2.70 -13.19 1.63
C GLY A 44 -2.93 -14.69 1.81
N ASP A 45 -2.05 -15.53 1.24
CA ASP A 45 -2.21 -16.99 1.21
C ASP A 45 -1.57 -17.72 2.39
N CYS A 46 -0.58 -17.13 3.03
CA CYS A 46 0.11 -17.73 4.17
C CYS A 46 0.09 -16.85 5.44
N TYR A 47 -0.35 -15.62 5.34
CA TYR A 47 -0.72 -14.72 6.44
C TYR A 47 -1.64 -13.62 5.92
N HIS A 48 -2.04 -12.66 6.75
CA HIS A 48 -3.05 -11.67 6.36
C HIS A 48 -2.47 -10.37 5.78
N ILE A 49 -3.25 -9.75 4.88
CA ILE A 49 -3.04 -8.39 4.38
C ILE A 49 -4.22 -7.53 4.82
N ARG A 50 -3.94 -6.34 5.35
CA ARG A 50 -4.95 -5.36 5.77
C ARG A 50 -4.64 -4.02 5.12
N ILE A 51 -5.60 -3.47 4.39
CA ILE A 51 -5.52 -2.17 3.75
C ILE A 51 -6.63 -1.30 4.32
N GLY A 52 -6.27 -0.14 4.83
CA GLY A 52 -7.18 0.84 5.41
C GLY A 52 -8.07 1.53 4.38
N GLU A 53 -8.66 2.65 4.77
CA GLU A 53 -9.58 3.44 3.95
C GLU A 53 -8.84 4.50 3.12
N ASN A 54 -9.42 4.91 1.99
CA ASN A 54 -8.89 5.95 1.10
C ASN A 54 -7.43 5.71 0.68
N THR A 55 -7.00 4.44 0.63
CA THR A 55 -5.65 4.02 0.29
C THR A 55 -5.60 3.49 -1.13
N ASN A 56 -4.61 3.90 -1.90
CA ASN A 56 -4.46 3.44 -3.27
C ASN A 56 -3.20 2.59 -3.47
N ILE A 57 -3.36 1.48 -4.17
CA ILE A 57 -2.30 0.55 -4.56
C ILE A 57 -2.17 0.61 -6.08
N GLN A 58 -1.13 1.31 -6.57
CA GLN A 58 -0.98 1.63 -7.98
C GLN A 58 -0.41 0.46 -8.78
N ASP A 59 -0.51 0.58 -10.09
CA ASP A 59 -0.27 -0.44 -11.10
C ASP A 59 1.00 -1.27 -10.87
N GLY A 60 0.87 -2.58 -11.04
CA GLY A 60 1.99 -3.52 -10.97
C GLY A 60 2.57 -3.75 -9.57
N THR A 61 1.95 -3.20 -8.53
CA THR A 61 2.40 -3.36 -7.14
C THR A 61 2.16 -4.77 -6.64
N VAL A 62 3.12 -5.32 -5.90
CA VAL A 62 3.03 -6.63 -5.26
C VAL A 62 3.01 -6.47 -3.74
N VAL A 63 1.97 -7.01 -3.10
CA VAL A 63 1.83 -7.06 -1.65
C VAL A 63 1.78 -8.52 -1.20
N HIS A 64 2.72 -8.92 -0.35
CA HIS A 64 2.80 -10.28 0.17
C HIS A 64 3.19 -10.29 1.65
N VAL A 65 3.37 -11.47 2.21
CA VAL A 65 3.50 -11.73 3.65
C VAL A 65 4.45 -12.88 3.91
N THR A 66 5.05 -12.95 5.10
CA THR A 66 5.82 -14.11 5.55
C THR A 66 4.96 -15.01 6.43
N GLN A 67 4.90 -16.29 6.10
CA GLN A 67 4.03 -17.29 6.74
C GLN A 67 4.06 -17.23 8.27
N GLY A 68 2.90 -16.92 8.87
CA GLY A 68 2.67 -16.93 10.31
C GLY A 68 3.58 -16.00 11.12
N ARG A 69 4.34 -15.10 10.46
CA ARG A 69 5.33 -14.28 11.12
C ARG A 69 5.15 -12.78 10.86
N PHE A 70 5.15 -12.37 9.59
CA PHE A 70 5.04 -10.98 9.22
C PHE A 70 3.85 -10.77 8.27
N ALA A 71 2.80 -10.16 8.79
CA ALA A 71 1.65 -9.68 8.02
C ALA A 71 2.02 -8.39 7.29
N THR A 72 1.24 -8.01 6.28
CA THR A 72 1.34 -6.67 5.70
C THR A 72 0.10 -5.85 6.09
N THR A 73 0.35 -4.73 6.76
CA THR A 73 -0.70 -3.78 7.16
C THR A 73 -0.38 -2.41 6.55
N ILE A 74 -1.34 -1.86 5.85
CA ILE A 74 -1.26 -0.53 5.23
C ILE A 74 -2.40 0.30 5.81
N GLY A 75 -2.08 1.43 6.40
CA GLY A 75 -3.03 2.32 7.06
C GLY A 75 -3.98 3.04 6.10
N ASN A 76 -4.59 4.09 6.61
CA ASN A 76 -5.54 4.92 5.89
C ASN A 76 -4.83 6.06 5.13
N PHE A 77 -5.42 6.54 4.03
CA PHE A 77 -4.92 7.68 3.27
C PHE A 77 -3.49 7.48 2.75
N VAL A 78 -3.10 6.23 2.48
CA VAL A 78 -1.76 5.87 1.98
C VAL A 78 -1.77 5.84 0.47
N THR A 79 -0.73 6.40 -0.14
CA THR A 79 -0.45 6.23 -1.57
C THR A 79 0.72 5.26 -1.74
N VAL A 80 0.47 4.13 -2.39
CA VAL A 80 1.49 3.17 -2.81
C VAL A 80 1.69 3.30 -4.31
N GLY A 81 2.82 3.83 -4.72
CA GLY A 81 3.17 4.11 -6.11
C GLY A 81 3.31 2.86 -6.97
N HIS A 82 3.39 3.07 -8.29
CA HIS A 82 3.49 1.99 -9.27
C HIS A 82 4.70 1.06 -9.02
N SER A 83 4.52 -0.24 -9.25
CA SER A 83 5.58 -1.27 -9.19
C SER A 83 6.28 -1.37 -7.83
N VAL A 84 5.62 -1.01 -6.75
CA VAL A 84 6.13 -1.15 -5.38
C VAL A 84 6.07 -2.60 -4.93
N VAL A 85 7.00 -3.03 -4.09
CA VAL A 85 6.93 -4.31 -3.37
C VAL A 85 6.80 -4.04 -1.88
N LEU A 86 5.69 -4.49 -1.27
CA LEU A 86 5.47 -4.50 0.17
C LEU A 86 5.42 -5.94 0.66
N HIS A 87 6.33 -6.31 1.54
CA HIS A 87 6.43 -7.67 2.03
C HIS A 87 6.59 -7.71 3.55
N GLY A 88 5.59 -8.26 4.25
CA GLY A 88 5.63 -8.44 5.70
C GLY A 88 5.86 -7.17 6.52
N CYS A 89 5.30 -6.03 6.13
CA CYS A 89 5.60 -4.72 6.71
C CYS A 89 4.36 -3.99 7.21
N THR A 90 4.58 -2.97 8.02
CA THR A 90 3.54 -2.04 8.50
C THR A 90 3.81 -0.64 7.97
N VAL A 91 2.81 -0.07 7.31
CA VAL A 91 2.80 1.32 6.83
C VAL A 91 1.68 2.04 7.57
N ALA A 92 2.03 3.06 8.35
CA ALA A 92 1.06 3.88 9.09
C ALA A 92 0.28 4.81 8.15
N ASP A 93 -0.64 5.59 8.71
CA ASP A 93 -1.53 6.46 7.96
C ASP A 93 -0.78 7.59 7.23
N ARG A 94 -1.38 8.10 6.16
CA ARG A 94 -0.90 9.27 5.40
C ARG A 94 0.55 9.15 4.91
N CYS A 95 1.00 7.94 4.57
CA CYS A 95 2.31 7.74 3.97
C CYS A 95 2.27 7.78 2.44
N LEU A 96 3.40 8.17 1.84
CA LEU A 96 3.66 8.02 0.41
C LEU A 96 4.81 7.02 0.20
N ILE A 97 4.52 5.92 -0.48
CA ILE A 97 5.53 4.96 -0.90
C ILE A 97 5.80 5.19 -2.40
N GLY A 98 6.96 5.71 -2.70
CA GLY A 98 7.34 6.12 -4.05
C GLY A 98 7.48 4.96 -5.03
N ILE A 99 7.33 5.26 -6.31
CA ILE A 99 7.37 4.31 -7.43
C ILE A 99 8.58 3.38 -7.34
N GLY A 100 8.36 2.07 -7.50
CA GLY A 100 9.40 1.04 -7.51
C GLY A 100 10.15 0.84 -6.19
N ALA A 101 9.66 1.40 -5.08
CA ALA A 101 10.25 1.14 -3.77
C ALA A 101 10.02 -0.31 -3.32
N ILE A 102 10.96 -0.84 -2.54
CA ILE A 102 10.89 -2.18 -1.95
C ILE A 102 10.95 -2.04 -0.43
N VAL A 103 9.91 -2.54 0.25
CA VAL A 103 9.81 -2.53 1.71
C VAL A 103 9.69 -3.97 2.19
N LEU A 104 10.65 -4.41 3.00
CA LEU A 104 10.81 -5.82 3.38
C LEU A 104 10.26 -6.13 4.78
N ASP A 105 10.42 -7.39 5.20
CA ASP A 105 9.85 -7.95 6.43
C ASP A 105 10.19 -7.14 7.69
N ASP A 106 9.22 -7.06 8.60
CA ASP A 106 9.38 -6.41 9.91
C ASP A 106 9.72 -4.91 9.85
N VAL A 107 9.47 -4.29 8.68
CA VAL A 107 9.61 -2.84 8.56
C VAL A 107 8.36 -2.16 9.13
N VAL A 108 8.59 -1.10 9.92
CA VAL A 108 7.53 -0.22 10.42
C VAL A 108 7.78 1.20 9.91
N ILE A 109 6.85 1.73 9.12
CA ILE A 109 6.90 3.09 8.60
C ILE A 109 5.90 3.95 9.37
N GLY A 110 6.44 4.95 10.09
CA GLY A 110 5.64 5.90 10.86
C GLY A 110 4.84 6.86 9.98
N GLU A 111 3.76 7.38 10.55
CA GLU A 111 2.77 8.25 9.91
C GLU A 111 3.41 9.44 9.17
N GLU A 112 2.76 9.89 8.10
CA GLU A 112 3.18 11.04 7.28
C GLU A 112 4.61 10.93 6.72
N SER A 113 5.14 9.70 6.58
CA SER A 113 6.47 9.48 6.02
C SER A 113 6.44 9.33 4.51
N PHE A 114 7.54 9.72 3.88
CA PHE A 114 7.74 9.60 2.43
C PHE A 114 8.93 8.70 2.13
N ILE A 115 8.66 7.56 1.53
CA ILE A 115 9.68 6.66 0.97
C ILE A 115 9.89 7.05 -0.49
N ALA A 116 11.07 7.53 -0.83
CA ALA A 116 11.38 7.98 -2.19
C ALA A 116 11.37 6.83 -3.20
N ALA A 117 11.12 7.15 -4.46
CA ALA A 117 11.10 6.17 -5.55
C ALA A 117 12.40 5.35 -5.62
N GLY A 118 12.28 4.04 -5.92
CA GLY A 118 13.40 3.11 -6.04
C GLY A 118 14.16 2.82 -4.73
N SER A 119 13.63 3.23 -3.58
CA SER A 119 14.29 2.97 -2.28
C SER A 119 14.15 1.51 -1.85
N LEU A 120 15.17 0.96 -1.23
CA LEU A 120 15.16 -0.38 -0.59
C LEU A 120 15.21 -0.23 0.93
N VAL A 121 14.06 -0.44 1.59
CA VAL A 121 13.97 -0.48 3.06
C VAL A 121 14.20 -1.91 3.52
N THR A 122 15.32 -2.13 4.21
CA THR A 122 15.78 -3.46 4.63
C THR A 122 14.99 -3.98 5.84
N PRO A 123 14.95 -5.32 6.04
CA PRO A 123 14.17 -5.92 7.11
C PRO A 123 14.46 -5.36 8.49
N GLY A 124 13.43 -5.31 9.35
CA GLY A 124 13.53 -4.84 10.74
C GLY A 124 13.77 -3.34 10.90
N THR A 125 13.68 -2.56 9.82
CA THR A 125 13.89 -1.11 9.90
C THR A 125 12.65 -0.43 10.49
N VAL A 126 12.86 0.41 11.54
CA VAL A 126 11.81 1.28 12.09
C VAL A 126 12.06 2.71 11.63
N ILE A 127 11.09 3.27 10.91
CA ILE A 127 11.12 4.63 10.38
C ILE A 127 10.21 5.50 11.24
N PRO A 128 10.75 6.54 11.91
CA PRO A 128 9.95 7.47 12.71
C PRO A 128 8.90 8.19 11.84
N PRO A 129 7.80 8.69 12.44
CA PRO A 129 6.84 9.53 11.72
C PRO A 129 7.50 10.73 11.04
N ARG A 130 6.90 11.21 9.96
CA ARG A 130 7.33 12.39 9.20
C ARG A 130 8.77 12.30 8.70
N SER A 131 9.20 11.12 8.28
CA SER A 131 10.55 10.87 7.77
C SER A 131 10.59 10.86 6.24
N MET A 132 11.51 11.64 5.64
CA MET A 132 11.93 11.49 4.26
C MET A 132 13.02 10.43 4.18
N VAL A 133 12.73 9.33 3.48
CA VAL A 133 13.59 8.13 3.41
C VAL A 133 13.98 7.86 1.97
N MET A 134 15.28 7.65 1.69
CA MET A 134 15.75 7.37 0.34
C MET A 134 17.04 6.58 0.29
N GLY A 135 17.23 5.85 -0.81
CA GLY A 135 18.44 5.12 -1.15
C GLY A 135 18.29 3.60 -1.13
N SER A 136 19.37 2.89 -1.48
CA SER A 136 19.46 1.44 -1.45
C SER A 136 20.84 1.03 -0.88
N PRO A 137 20.90 0.62 0.41
CA PRO A 137 19.83 0.59 1.39
C PRO A 137 19.31 1.97 1.77
N ALA A 138 18.02 2.07 2.06
CA ALA A 138 17.35 3.32 2.38
C ALA A 138 17.71 3.82 3.79
N LYS A 139 17.80 5.14 3.92
CA LYS A 139 18.08 5.82 5.19
C LYS A 139 17.16 7.02 5.36
N VAL A 140 16.80 7.33 6.60
CA VAL A 140 16.16 8.61 6.92
C VAL A 140 17.17 9.73 6.59
N ARG A 141 16.75 10.69 5.78
CA ARG A 141 17.58 11.81 5.33
C ARG A 141 17.26 13.11 6.05
N ARG A 142 15.97 13.33 6.30
CA ARG A 142 15.44 14.52 6.97
C ARG A 142 13.98 14.29 7.37
N GLN A 143 13.39 15.24 8.00
CA GLN A 143 11.94 15.28 8.19
C GLN A 143 11.23 15.71 6.91
N VAL A 144 10.01 15.23 6.75
CA VAL A 144 9.05 15.70 5.74
C VAL A 144 8.53 17.08 6.15
N THR A 145 8.47 18.02 5.22
CA THR A 145 7.94 19.37 5.47
C THR A 145 6.41 19.38 5.45
N ASP A 146 5.79 20.43 5.98
CA ASP A 146 4.33 20.56 5.96
C ASP A 146 3.78 20.66 4.52
N GLU A 147 4.52 21.28 3.59
CA GLU A 147 4.19 21.32 2.17
C GLU A 147 4.24 19.92 1.53
N GLU A 148 5.19 19.09 1.92
CA GLU A 148 5.26 17.70 1.45
C GLU A 148 4.13 16.85 2.03
N VAL A 149 3.76 17.05 3.30
CA VAL A 149 2.57 16.41 3.89
C VAL A 149 1.30 16.81 3.15
N ALA A 150 1.15 18.10 2.80
CA ALA A 150 0.03 18.55 2.00
C ALA A 150 -0.04 17.82 0.63
N ARG A 151 1.10 17.68 -0.07
CA ARG A 151 1.18 16.91 -1.34
C ARG A 151 0.84 15.43 -1.16
N ILE A 152 1.29 14.80 -0.07
CA ILE A 152 0.92 13.41 0.24
C ILE A 152 -0.61 13.29 0.33
N ASN A 153 -1.26 14.25 0.98
CA ASN A 153 -2.71 14.27 1.09
C ASN A 153 -3.42 14.51 -0.25
N GLU A 154 -2.90 15.36 -1.13
CA GLU A 154 -3.42 15.55 -2.49
C GLU A 154 -3.38 14.24 -3.31
N HIS A 155 -2.32 13.45 -3.18
CA HIS A 155 -2.18 12.21 -3.94
C HIS A 155 -3.31 11.21 -3.67
N TRP A 156 -3.61 10.90 -2.43
CA TRP A 156 -4.68 9.95 -2.13
C TRP A 156 -6.06 10.47 -2.53
N GLN A 157 -6.31 11.79 -2.42
CA GLN A 157 -7.56 12.44 -2.85
C GLN A 157 -7.78 12.27 -4.34
N HIS A 158 -6.77 12.55 -5.17
CA HIS A 158 -6.84 12.34 -6.62
C HIS A 158 -7.18 10.90 -6.97
N TYR A 159 -6.62 9.91 -6.25
CA TYR A 159 -6.93 8.51 -6.51
C TYR A 159 -8.34 8.10 -6.08
N VAL A 160 -8.93 8.74 -5.08
CA VAL A 160 -10.36 8.61 -4.78
C VAL A 160 -11.23 9.17 -5.92
N GLU A 161 -10.85 10.29 -6.50
CA GLU A 161 -11.52 10.87 -7.66
C GLU A 161 -11.40 9.97 -8.89
N TYR A 162 -10.19 9.53 -9.23
CA TYR A 162 -9.95 8.64 -10.38
C TYR A 162 -10.75 7.34 -10.29
N LYS A 163 -10.74 6.67 -9.15
CA LYS A 163 -11.54 5.44 -9.00
C LYS A 163 -13.03 5.68 -9.19
N ASN A 164 -13.55 6.85 -8.74
CA ASN A 164 -14.97 7.18 -8.94
C ASN A 164 -15.29 7.38 -10.43
N GLN A 165 -14.37 7.99 -11.20
CA GLN A 165 -14.50 8.12 -12.64
C GLN A 165 -14.52 6.74 -13.31
N TYR A 166 -13.58 5.84 -12.97
CA TYR A 166 -13.56 4.47 -13.48
C TYR A 166 -14.84 3.69 -13.14
N LEU A 167 -15.36 3.83 -11.91
CA LEU A 167 -16.61 3.17 -11.52
C LEU A 167 -17.80 3.69 -12.34
N SER A 168 -17.85 4.99 -12.66
CA SER A 168 -18.92 5.57 -13.46
C SER A 168 -18.90 5.15 -14.94
N GLU A 169 -17.79 4.65 -15.46
CA GLU A 169 -17.66 4.14 -16.82
C GLU A 169 -18.03 2.65 -16.94
N LEU A 170 -18.18 1.95 -15.80
CA LEU A 170 -18.55 0.54 -15.76
C LEU A 170 -20.08 0.32 -15.65
N ASP A 171 -20.85 1.38 -15.34
CA ASP A 171 -22.30 1.40 -15.28
C ASP A 171 -22.91 1.74 -16.67
#